data_67800cb9d21be3576f178ada283148b2
#
_entry.id   67800cb9d21be3576f178ada283148b2
#
_cell.length_a   1.000
_cell.length_b   1.000
_cell.length_c   1.000
_cell.angle_alpha   90.00
_cell.angle_beta   90.00
_cell.angle_gamma   90.00
#
_symmetry.space_group_name_H-M   'P 1'
#
loop_
_entity.id
_entity.type
_entity.pdbx_description
1 polymer ?
#
loop_
_entity_poly.entity_id
_entity_poly.type
_entity_poly.pdbx_seq_one_letter_code
_entity_poly.pdbx_strand_id
1 'polypeptide(L)'
;MKRFASLLLAAGIAAGPALAESHLDTENLIRSRDITGGDIYTLNGPMDEDTWGNWEADGVGPDWNDIGEIEDIILDREGQMIGIVAEIGGFLDIGDKHVLLPIEDIRLTPVDDKTFVIVTRKTEEQLEEMDAVDEGWWN
;
A
#
# COMPACT_ATOMS: atom_id res chain seq x y z
N MET A 1 -77.51 16.09 27.24
CA MET A 1 -76.24 16.60 26.65
C MET A 1 -75.16 15.60 26.96
N LYS A 2 -74.75 14.82 25.92
CA LYS A 2 -73.72 13.79 26.07
C LYS A 2 -72.42 14.32 25.39
N ARG A 3 -71.38 14.57 26.21
CA ARG A 3 -70.07 14.95 25.74
C ARG A 3 -69.24 13.68 25.49
N PHE A 4 -68.98 13.40 24.25
CA PHE A 4 -68.02 12.36 23.89
C PHE A 4 -66.63 12.96 23.92
N ALA A 5 -65.76 12.45 24.82
CA ALA A 5 -64.36 12.77 24.86
C ALA A 5 -63.65 11.76 23.93
N SER A 6 -63.13 12.23 22.82
CA SER A 6 -62.27 11.44 21.93
C SER A 6 -60.86 11.41 22.49
N LEU A 7 -60.45 10.22 22.87
CA LEU A 7 -59.07 9.94 23.29
C LEU A 7 -58.22 9.72 22.04
N LEU A 8 -57.36 10.67 21.69
CA LEU A 8 -56.36 10.51 20.65
C LEU A 8 -55.17 9.75 21.22
N LEU A 9 -55.02 8.51 20.79
CA LEU A 9 -53.84 7.71 21.10
C LEU A 9 -52.71 8.09 20.11
N ALA A 10 -51.73 8.86 20.54
CA ALA A 10 -50.54 9.16 19.76
C ALA A 10 -49.59 7.95 19.84
N ALA A 11 -49.52 7.16 18.76
CA ALA A 11 -48.52 6.14 18.61
C ALA A 11 -47.18 6.82 18.25
N GLY A 12 -46.31 6.94 19.23
CA GLY A 12 -44.93 7.39 19.02
C GLY A 12 -44.14 6.28 18.31
N ILE A 13 -43.82 6.51 17.07
CA ILE A 13 -42.83 5.66 16.34
C ILE A 13 -41.46 6.08 16.85
N ALA A 14 -40.88 5.27 17.73
CA ALA A 14 -39.47 5.38 18.08
C ALA A 14 -38.63 4.92 16.87
N ALA A 15 -38.18 5.87 16.06
CA ALA A 15 -37.15 5.60 15.09
C ALA A 15 -35.86 5.35 15.86
N GLY A 16 -35.49 4.10 16.01
CA GLY A 16 -34.15 3.72 16.49
C GLY A 16 -33.09 4.25 15.55
N PRO A 17 -31.86 4.53 16.03
CA PRO A 17 -30.77 4.93 15.16
C PRO A 17 -30.53 3.81 14.15
N ALA A 18 -30.75 4.10 12.89
CA ALA A 18 -30.30 3.23 11.81
C ALA A 18 -28.77 3.19 11.88
N LEU A 19 -28.22 2.05 12.31
CA LEU A 19 -26.80 1.80 12.18
C LEU A 19 -26.53 1.76 10.66
N ALA A 20 -25.93 2.83 10.15
CA ALA A 20 -25.43 2.83 8.79
C ALA A 20 -24.33 1.77 8.74
N GLU A 21 -24.60 0.65 8.08
CA GLU A 21 -23.57 -0.30 7.72
C GLU A 21 -22.59 0.45 6.81
N SER A 22 -21.35 0.62 7.29
CA SER A 22 -20.29 1.16 6.47
C SER A 22 -19.92 0.10 5.43
N HIS A 23 -20.51 0.17 4.26
CA HIS A 23 -20.07 -0.61 3.12
C HIS A 23 -18.69 -0.10 2.69
N LEU A 24 -17.66 -0.92 2.91
CA LEU A 24 -16.36 -0.68 2.32
C LEU A 24 -16.49 -0.88 0.79
N ASP A 25 -16.16 0.14 0.04
CA ASP A 25 -16.03 0.03 -1.41
C ASP A 25 -14.78 -0.80 -1.74
N THR A 26 -15.00 -2.08 -1.97
CA THR A 26 -13.90 -3.04 -2.21
C THR A 26 -13.23 -2.90 -3.57
N GLU A 27 -13.83 -2.13 -4.49
CA GLU A 27 -13.23 -1.88 -5.82
C GLU A 27 -11.98 -1.01 -5.73
N ASN A 28 -11.90 -0.18 -4.68
CA ASN A 28 -10.76 0.72 -4.44
C ASN A 28 -9.83 0.22 -3.31
N LEU A 29 -9.98 -1.03 -2.89
CA LEU A 29 -9.14 -1.61 -1.83
C LEU A 29 -8.11 -2.58 -2.41
N ILE A 30 -6.89 -2.47 -1.91
CA ILE A 30 -5.77 -3.35 -2.26
C ILE A 30 -5.49 -4.24 -1.03
N ARG A 31 -5.40 -5.55 -1.26
CA ARG A 31 -5.06 -6.49 -0.19
C ARG A 31 -3.55 -6.65 -0.12
N SER A 32 -3.01 -6.86 1.08
CA SER A 32 -1.56 -7.09 1.25
C SER A 32 -1.04 -8.21 0.34
N ARG A 33 -1.80 -9.29 0.17
CA ARG A 33 -1.46 -10.41 -0.72
C ARG A 33 -1.44 -10.07 -2.22
N ASP A 34 -2.03 -8.94 -2.62
CA ASP A 34 -1.98 -8.45 -4.00
C ASP A 34 -0.69 -7.65 -4.26
N ILE A 35 0.06 -7.37 -3.19
CA ILE A 35 1.33 -6.62 -3.21
C ILE A 35 2.50 -7.55 -2.91
N THR A 36 2.43 -8.36 -1.83
CA THR A 36 3.52 -9.25 -1.44
C THR A 36 3.81 -10.31 -2.51
N GLY A 37 5.09 -10.55 -2.77
CA GLY A 37 5.55 -11.40 -3.86
C GLY A 37 5.52 -10.72 -5.24
N GLY A 38 5.17 -9.43 -5.31
CA GLY A 38 5.26 -8.65 -6.54
C GLY A 38 6.68 -8.13 -6.78
N ASP A 39 6.98 -7.87 -8.04
CA ASP A 39 8.30 -7.39 -8.46
C ASP A 39 8.58 -5.96 -7.99
N ILE A 40 9.84 -5.65 -7.81
CA ILE A 40 10.34 -4.31 -7.51
C ILE A 40 11.21 -3.83 -8.66
N TYR A 41 10.91 -2.66 -9.15
CA TYR A 41 11.65 -2.03 -10.24
C TYR A 41 12.37 -0.77 -9.79
N THR A 42 13.54 -0.51 -10.36
CA THR A 42 14.18 0.80 -10.32
C THR A 42 14.15 1.48 -11.67
N LEU A 43 14.09 2.79 -11.65
CA LEU A 43 14.25 3.63 -12.84
C LEU A 43 15.74 3.77 -13.17
N ASN A 44 16.06 3.96 -14.46
CA ASN A 44 17.44 4.01 -14.94
C ASN A 44 18.22 5.29 -14.59
N GLY A 45 17.86 5.97 -13.54
CA GLY A 45 18.56 7.13 -13.09
C GLY A 45 18.02 7.67 -11.76
N PRO A 46 18.82 8.46 -11.05
CA PRO A 46 18.37 9.10 -9.83
C PRO A 46 17.26 10.12 -10.13
N MET A 47 16.27 10.16 -9.26
CA MET A 47 15.13 11.07 -9.37
C MET A 47 15.11 12.01 -8.17
N ASP A 48 15.03 13.31 -8.43
CA ASP A 48 14.89 14.30 -7.36
C ASP A 48 13.50 14.23 -6.70
N GLU A 49 13.36 14.83 -5.52
CA GLU A 49 12.13 14.77 -4.73
C GLU A 49 10.93 15.42 -5.42
N ASP A 50 11.15 16.51 -6.14
CA ASP A 50 10.06 17.23 -6.84
C ASP A 50 9.51 16.39 -7.99
N THR A 51 10.37 15.78 -8.77
CA THR A 51 10.00 14.88 -9.86
C THR A 51 9.33 13.63 -9.30
N TRP A 52 9.89 13.03 -8.24
CA TRP A 52 9.35 11.85 -7.60
C TRP A 52 8.00 12.11 -6.94
N GLY A 53 7.81 13.26 -6.33
CA GLY A 53 6.55 13.64 -5.68
C GLY A 53 5.35 13.66 -6.63
N ASN A 54 5.58 13.92 -7.92
CA ASN A 54 4.56 13.98 -8.97
C ASN A 54 4.63 12.79 -9.94
N TRP A 55 5.48 11.82 -9.67
CA TRP A 55 5.68 10.67 -10.56
C TRP A 55 4.56 9.66 -10.40
N GLU A 56 4.00 9.26 -11.51
CA GLU A 56 2.98 8.21 -11.61
C GLU A 56 3.21 7.39 -12.88
N ALA A 57 2.78 6.12 -12.86
CA ALA A 57 2.80 5.26 -14.04
C ALA A 57 1.58 4.33 -14.05
N ASP A 58 1.12 4.00 -15.25
CA ASP A 58 -0.02 3.11 -15.51
C ASP A 58 0.42 1.67 -15.84
N GLY A 59 1.64 1.30 -15.50
CA GLY A 59 2.21 -0.01 -15.79
C GLY A 59 3.73 0.02 -15.81
N VAL A 60 4.33 -1.14 -16.02
CA VAL A 60 5.79 -1.30 -16.05
C VAL A 60 6.36 -0.71 -17.33
N GLY A 61 7.29 0.23 -17.19
CA GLY A 61 8.00 0.83 -18.31
C GLY A 61 9.05 -0.13 -18.92
N PRO A 62 9.33 -0.01 -20.23
CA PRO A 62 10.26 -0.92 -20.92
C PRO A 62 11.72 -0.76 -20.49
N ASP A 63 12.06 0.40 -19.92
CA ASP A 63 13.42 0.75 -19.49
C ASP A 63 13.65 0.57 -17.98
N TRP A 64 12.69 -0.01 -17.27
CA TRP A 64 12.82 -0.26 -15.84
C TRP A 64 13.58 -1.56 -15.58
N ASN A 65 14.40 -1.56 -14.56
CA ASN A 65 15.14 -2.73 -14.14
C ASN A 65 14.44 -3.42 -12.97
N ASP A 66 14.14 -4.69 -13.14
CA ASP A 66 13.72 -5.57 -12.06
C ASP A 66 14.90 -5.78 -11.10
N ILE A 67 14.67 -5.51 -9.82
CA ILE A 67 15.70 -5.57 -8.78
C ILE A 67 15.38 -6.52 -7.64
N GLY A 68 14.22 -7.16 -7.66
CA GLY A 68 13.82 -8.09 -6.61
C GLY A 68 12.32 -8.18 -6.37
N GLU A 69 11.96 -8.67 -5.20
CA GLU A 69 10.61 -8.99 -4.82
C GLU A 69 10.20 -8.35 -3.49
N ILE A 70 8.90 -8.13 -3.32
CA ILE A 70 8.31 -7.60 -2.10
C ILE A 70 8.08 -8.75 -1.13
N GLU A 71 8.87 -8.81 -0.05
CA GLU A 71 8.75 -9.85 0.95
C GLU A 71 7.65 -9.55 1.98
N ASP A 72 7.60 -8.32 2.47
CA ASP A 72 6.64 -7.95 3.50
C ASP A 72 6.25 -6.48 3.43
N ILE A 73 5.08 -6.17 3.97
CA ILE A 73 4.58 -4.80 4.14
C ILE A 73 4.74 -4.43 5.61
N ILE A 74 5.39 -3.30 5.86
CA ILE A 74 5.66 -2.84 7.21
C ILE A 74 4.68 -1.74 7.61
N LEU A 75 3.97 -1.99 8.69
CA LEU A 75 3.04 -1.05 9.29
C LEU A 75 3.60 -0.53 10.63
N ASP A 76 3.28 0.69 10.97
CA ASP A 76 3.47 1.16 12.33
C ASP A 76 2.39 0.59 13.28
N ARG A 77 2.47 0.93 14.56
CA ARG A 77 1.50 0.44 15.56
C ARG A 77 0.11 1.06 15.42
N GLU A 78 0.00 2.13 14.69
CA GLU A 78 -1.24 2.82 14.32
C GLU A 78 -1.89 2.21 13.07
N GLY A 79 -1.19 1.26 12.40
CA GLY A 79 -1.67 0.53 11.23
C GLY A 79 -1.41 1.24 9.90
N GLN A 80 -0.55 2.26 9.89
CA GLN A 80 -0.17 2.95 8.66
C GLN A 80 1.02 2.24 8.02
N MET A 81 0.98 2.10 6.69
CA MET A 81 2.11 1.57 5.93
C MET A 81 3.27 2.56 5.96
N ILE A 82 4.41 2.10 6.46
CA ILE A 82 5.64 2.90 6.55
C ILE A 82 6.72 2.45 5.57
N GLY A 83 6.59 1.29 4.98
CA GLY A 83 7.55 0.76 4.01
C GLY A 83 7.31 -0.70 3.68
N ILE A 84 8.27 -1.29 3.04
CA ILE A 84 8.32 -2.71 2.70
C ILE A 84 9.66 -3.32 3.08
N VAL A 85 9.68 -4.63 3.34
CA VAL A 85 10.90 -5.42 3.25
C VAL A 85 11.00 -5.93 1.83
N ALA A 86 12.09 -5.60 1.17
CA ALA A 86 12.42 -5.99 -0.18
C ALA A 86 13.55 -6.99 -0.18
N GLU A 87 13.38 -8.14 -0.84
CA GLU A 87 14.50 -8.98 -1.23
C GLU A 87 15.06 -8.42 -2.54
N ILE A 88 16.28 -7.92 -2.48
CA ILE A 88 16.98 -7.37 -3.65
C ILE A 88 18.21 -8.20 -4.01
N GLY A 89 18.45 -8.36 -5.27
CA GLY A 89 19.59 -9.13 -5.76
C GLY A 89 19.56 -9.37 -7.26
N GLY A 90 20.53 -10.15 -7.72
CA GLY A 90 20.63 -10.53 -9.12
C GLY A 90 21.20 -9.44 -10.04
N PHE A 91 21.72 -8.35 -9.48
CA PHE A 91 22.36 -7.28 -10.21
C PHE A 91 23.71 -6.90 -9.56
N LEU A 92 24.65 -6.39 -10.35
CA LEU A 92 26.03 -6.11 -9.93
C LEU A 92 26.65 -7.32 -9.21
N ASP A 93 27.45 -7.10 -8.19
CA ASP A 93 28.09 -8.16 -7.40
C ASP A 93 27.35 -8.41 -6.06
N ILE A 94 26.09 -7.99 -5.95
CA ILE A 94 25.30 -8.16 -4.73
C ILE A 94 24.61 -9.52 -4.75
N GLY A 95 24.77 -10.29 -3.67
CA GLY A 95 23.91 -11.44 -3.37
C GLY A 95 22.55 -10.98 -2.87
N ASP A 96 21.61 -11.91 -2.76
CA ASP A 96 20.28 -11.59 -2.21
C ASP A 96 20.41 -11.01 -0.81
N LYS A 97 19.78 -9.88 -0.61
CA LYS A 97 19.68 -9.26 0.72
C LYS A 97 18.34 -8.59 0.93
N HIS A 98 17.88 -8.60 2.16
CA HIS A 98 16.67 -7.91 2.57
C HIS A 98 16.99 -6.50 3.02
N VAL A 99 16.27 -5.53 2.48
CA VAL A 99 16.38 -4.11 2.85
C VAL A 99 15.01 -3.56 3.19
N LEU A 100 14.97 -2.56 4.07
CA LEU A 100 13.76 -1.82 4.37
C LEU A 100 13.68 -0.60 3.46
N LEU A 101 12.70 -0.59 2.55
CA LEU A 101 12.41 0.56 1.70
C LEU A 101 11.29 1.38 2.33
N PRO A 102 11.55 2.64 2.72
CA PRO A 102 10.52 3.50 3.29
C PRO A 102 9.50 3.94 2.24
N ILE A 103 8.27 4.22 2.69
CA ILE A 103 7.14 4.56 1.83
C ILE A 103 7.39 5.77 0.92
N GLU A 104 8.18 6.73 1.37
CA GLU A 104 8.54 7.91 0.59
C GLU A 104 9.41 7.60 -0.64
N ASP A 105 10.13 6.48 -0.61
CA ASP A 105 11.05 6.07 -1.69
C ASP A 105 10.42 5.11 -2.69
N ILE A 106 9.15 4.77 -2.50
CA ILE A 106 8.45 3.77 -3.33
C ILE A 106 7.13 4.30 -3.87
N ARG A 107 6.69 3.73 -4.99
CA ARG A 107 5.36 3.91 -5.56
C ARG A 107 4.76 2.57 -5.92
N LEU A 108 3.53 2.35 -5.48
CA LEU A 108 2.75 1.21 -5.90
C LEU A 108 2.19 1.48 -7.29
N THR A 109 2.46 0.58 -8.22
CA THR A 109 2.09 0.72 -9.63
C THR A 109 1.22 -0.46 -10.05
N PRO A 110 0.03 -0.25 -10.59
CA PRO A 110 -0.82 -1.33 -11.09
C PRO A 110 -0.23 -1.91 -12.39
N VAL A 111 -0.26 -3.23 -12.49
CA VAL A 111 0.04 -3.96 -13.75
C VAL A 111 -1.24 -4.37 -14.44
N ASP A 112 -2.21 -4.81 -13.65
CA ASP A 112 -3.57 -5.16 -14.05
C ASP A 112 -4.54 -4.87 -12.89
N ASP A 113 -5.79 -5.31 -13.00
CA ASP A 113 -6.84 -5.06 -12.00
C ASP A 113 -6.54 -5.64 -10.60
N LYS A 114 -5.54 -6.51 -10.46
CA LYS A 114 -5.25 -7.25 -9.23
C LYS A 114 -3.77 -7.38 -8.89
N THR A 115 -2.90 -7.07 -9.84
CA THR A 115 -1.45 -7.24 -9.70
C THR A 115 -0.79 -5.88 -9.58
N PHE A 116 0.04 -5.75 -8.56
CA PHE A 116 0.79 -4.53 -8.29
C PHE A 116 2.28 -4.83 -8.21
N VAL A 117 3.05 -3.89 -8.65
CA VAL A 117 4.51 -3.86 -8.49
C VAL A 117 4.90 -2.60 -7.72
N ILE A 118 6.09 -2.60 -7.20
CA ILE A 118 6.69 -1.41 -6.58
C ILE A 118 7.74 -0.84 -7.52
N VAL A 119 7.75 0.49 -7.64
CA VAL A 119 8.85 1.23 -8.24
C VAL A 119 9.55 2.01 -7.16
N THR A 120 10.87 1.94 -7.09
CA THR A 120 11.68 2.74 -6.18
C THR A 120 12.44 3.84 -6.93
N ARG A 121 12.59 4.99 -6.29
CA ARG A 121 13.45 6.06 -6.79
C ARG A 121 14.94 5.82 -6.55
N LYS A 122 15.28 4.79 -5.76
CA LYS A 122 16.68 4.45 -5.50
C LYS A 122 17.30 3.78 -6.71
N THR A 123 18.56 4.10 -6.96
CA THR A 123 19.37 3.42 -7.97
C THR A 123 19.89 2.09 -7.43
N GLU A 124 20.36 1.20 -8.31
CA GLU A 124 20.98 -0.05 -7.92
C GLU A 124 22.14 0.18 -6.94
N GLU A 125 22.99 1.18 -7.20
CA GLU A 125 24.12 1.53 -6.33
C GLU A 125 23.65 1.97 -4.94
N GLN A 126 22.58 2.77 -4.86
CA GLN A 126 22.01 3.20 -3.58
C GLN A 126 21.43 2.02 -2.81
N LEU A 127 20.78 1.07 -3.48
CA LEU A 127 20.24 -0.15 -2.89
C LEU A 127 21.37 -1.06 -2.36
N GLU A 128 22.46 -1.15 -3.11
CA GLU A 128 23.64 -1.91 -2.74
C GLU A 128 24.30 -1.38 -1.44
N GLU A 129 24.30 -0.07 -1.26
CA GLU A 129 24.85 0.62 -0.07
C GLU A 129 23.93 0.56 1.15
N MET A 130 22.66 0.17 1.01
CA MET A 130 21.73 0.08 2.12
C MET A 130 22.12 -1.03 3.08
N ASP A 131 21.93 -0.79 4.38
CA ASP A 131 22.05 -1.82 5.39
C ASP A 131 20.99 -2.91 5.22
N ALA A 132 21.38 -4.15 5.41
CA ALA A 132 20.42 -5.25 5.48
C ALA A 132 19.53 -5.14 6.71
N VAL A 133 18.29 -5.61 6.59
CA VAL A 133 17.34 -5.70 7.70
C VAL A 133 17.92 -6.62 8.77
N ASP A 134 17.73 -6.23 10.03
CA ASP A 134 18.08 -7.09 11.18
C ASP A 134 17.19 -8.35 11.17
N GLU A 135 17.82 -9.48 10.88
CA GLU A 135 17.14 -10.79 10.81
C GLU A 135 16.45 -11.16 12.14
N GLY A 136 17.00 -10.71 13.27
CA GLY A 136 16.41 -10.93 14.58
C GLY A 136 15.13 -10.13 14.83
N TRP A 137 14.95 -9.05 14.08
CA TRP A 137 13.73 -8.27 14.13
C TRP A 137 12.67 -8.76 13.14
N TRP A 138 13.10 -9.18 11.96
CA TRP A 138 12.21 -9.49 10.85
C TRP A 138 11.74 -10.96 10.82
N ASN A 139 12.55 -11.93 11.24
CA ASN A 139 12.25 -13.38 11.29
C ASN A 139 11.62 -13.83 12.62
#